data_4b7c9e6b4716fcbb69a921976c5d4a95
#
_entry.id   4b7c9e6b4716fcbb69a921976c5d4a95
#
_cell.length_a   1.000
_cell.length_b   1.000
_cell.length_c   1.000
_cell.angle_alpha   90.00
_cell.angle_beta   90.00
_cell.angle_gamma   90.00
#
_symmetry.space_group_name_H-M   'P 1'
#
loop_
_entity.id
_entity.type
_entity.pdbx_description
1 polymer ?
#
loop_
_entity_poly.entity_id
_entity_poly.type
_entity_poly.pdbx_seq_one_letter_code
_entity_poly.pdbx_strand_id
1 'polypeptide(L)'
;MSDANPSRLGSINGASDKKALFLKVFAGEVLATFQQHNVFLDKTTVRTIANGKSAQFPATGIATTGYHTPGTEILGDEINHAERVITIDDLLTSSTFIANIDEAMNHYDVRSTYSNEIGFQLAKKMDENIAQVMALTAREASTIDGQAGGTTLANADYPSDSAVLASGLFDAQQTLDEKNVPEND
;
A
#
# COMPACT_ATOMS: atom_id res chain seq x y z
N MET A 1 -32.53 -44.49 9.03
CA MET A 1 -31.94 -43.20 9.45
C MET A 1 -32.80 -42.09 8.89
N SER A 2 -33.30 -41.21 9.71
CA SER A 2 -34.12 -40.11 9.27
C SER A 2 -33.25 -39.10 8.53
N ASP A 3 -33.50 -38.85 7.27
CA ASP A 3 -32.91 -37.79 6.47
C ASP A 3 -33.48 -36.40 6.87
N ALA A 4 -33.33 -36.05 8.15
CA ALA A 4 -33.74 -34.75 8.62
C ALA A 4 -32.86 -33.68 7.97
N ASN A 5 -33.47 -32.84 7.15
CA ASN A 5 -32.84 -31.70 6.52
C ASN A 5 -32.90 -30.51 7.51
N PRO A 6 -31.81 -30.18 8.21
CA PRO A 6 -31.87 -29.15 9.24
C PRO A 6 -32.14 -27.76 8.65
N SER A 7 -33.02 -27.00 9.29
CA SER A 7 -33.19 -25.60 8.97
C SER A 7 -31.91 -24.82 9.27
N ARG A 8 -31.45 -24.02 8.34
CA ARG A 8 -30.24 -23.20 8.51
C ARG A 8 -30.60 -21.73 8.47
N LEU A 9 -30.32 -21.02 9.53
CA LEU A 9 -30.42 -19.56 9.57
C LEU A 9 -29.46 -18.93 8.55
N GLY A 10 -29.94 -17.97 7.79
CA GLY A 10 -29.12 -17.25 6.80
C GLY A 10 -29.01 -17.95 5.43
N SER A 11 -29.77 -19.04 5.18
CA SER A 11 -29.90 -19.55 3.82
C SER A 11 -30.91 -18.74 3.03
N ILE A 12 -30.51 -18.27 1.85
CA ILE A 12 -31.41 -17.75 0.85
C ILE A 12 -32.07 -18.96 0.18
N ASN A 13 -33.37 -18.88 -0.16
CA ASN A 13 -34.19 -19.98 -0.67
C ASN A 13 -33.78 -20.50 -2.05
N GLY A 14 -32.48 -20.64 -2.32
CA GLY A 14 -31.92 -21.23 -3.52
C GLY A 14 -31.22 -22.55 -3.22
N ALA A 15 -31.27 -23.50 -4.12
CA ALA A 15 -30.80 -24.88 -3.92
C ALA A 15 -29.31 -25.04 -3.58
N SER A 16 -28.49 -24.01 -3.67
CA SER A 16 -27.04 -24.07 -3.45
C SER A 16 -26.46 -22.98 -2.54
N ASP A 17 -27.26 -22.05 -2.02
CA ASP A 17 -26.76 -20.86 -1.34
C ASP A 17 -27.02 -20.87 0.18
N LYS A 18 -26.57 -21.94 0.84
CA LYS A 18 -26.92 -22.22 2.24
C LYS A 18 -26.25 -21.29 3.28
N LYS A 19 -25.29 -20.45 2.91
CA LYS A 19 -24.53 -19.58 3.83
C LYS A 19 -24.15 -18.20 3.28
N ALA A 20 -24.75 -17.76 2.20
CA ALA A 20 -24.36 -16.54 1.51
C ALA A 20 -24.49 -15.28 2.39
N LEU A 21 -25.46 -15.27 3.33
CA LEU A 21 -25.65 -14.15 4.25
C LEU A 21 -24.49 -14.07 5.27
N PHE A 22 -24.04 -15.20 5.80
CA PHE A 22 -22.93 -15.25 6.76
C PHE A 22 -21.62 -14.79 6.13
N LEU A 23 -21.33 -15.22 4.89
CA LEU A 23 -20.13 -14.82 4.16
C LEU A 23 -20.06 -13.31 3.93
N LYS A 24 -21.19 -12.67 3.61
CA LYS A 24 -21.25 -11.21 3.39
C LYS A 24 -20.97 -10.42 4.67
N VAL A 25 -21.53 -10.85 5.81
CA VAL A 25 -21.30 -10.19 7.09
C VAL A 25 -19.84 -10.36 7.52
N PHE A 26 -19.29 -11.56 7.43
CA PHE A 26 -17.89 -11.82 7.77
C PHE A 26 -16.91 -10.99 6.93
N ALA A 27 -17.12 -10.91 5.61
CA ALA A 27 -16.29 -10.09 4.74
C ALA A 27 -16.36 -8.59 5.09
N GLY A 28 -17.53 -8.09 5.51
CA GLY A 28 -17.70 -6.70 5.96
C GLY A 28 -16.94 -6.40 7.25
N GLU A 29 -16.94 -7.30 8.21
CA GLU A 29 -16.20 -7.19 9.48
C GLU A 29 -14.69 -7.15 9.23
N VAL A 30 -14.16 -8.02 8.39
CA VAL A 30 -12.74 -8.06 8.00
C VAL A 30 -12.32 -6.76 7.32
N LEU A 31 -13.12 -6.24 6.39
CA LEU A 31 -12.85 -4.98 5.69
C LEU A 31 -12.82 -3.78 6.63
N ALA A 32 -13.75 -3.71 7.59
CA ALA A 32 -13.78 -2.64 8.58
C ALA A 32 -12.52 -2.65 9.45
N THR A 33 -12.10 -3.81 9.92
CA THR A 33 -10.87 -3.96 10.72
C THR A 33 -9.63 -3.63 9.91
N PHE A 34 -9.55 -4.06 8.65
CA PHE A 34 -8.45 -3.73 7.74
C PHE A 34 -8.30 -2.20 7.59
N GLN A 35 -9.39 -1.48 7.35
CA GLN A 35 -9.36 -0.02 7.22
C GLN A 35 -8.92 0.70 8.50
N GLN A 36 -9.31 0.19 9.67
CA GLN A 36 -8.94 0.78 10.96
C GLN A 36 -7.46 0.62 11.31
N HIS A 37 -6.82 -0.45 10.86
CA HIS A 37 -5.45 -0.81 11.26
C HIS A 37 -4.38 -0.51 10.22
N ASN A 38 -4.76 -0.09 9.01
CA ASN A 38 -3.81 0.29 7.98
C ASN A 38 -3.26 1.69 8.25
N VAL A 39 -1.93 1.83 8.27
CA VAL A 39 -1.24 3.10 8.58
C VAL A 39 -0.80 3.84 7.32
N PHE A 40 -0.41 3.12 6.27
CA PHE A 40 0.17 3.72 5.07
C PHE A 40 -0.84 4.05 3.98
N LEU A 41 -2.04 3.48 4.03
CA LEU A 41 -3.04 3.68 2.99
C LEU A 41 -3.43 5.15 2.83
N ASP A 42 -3.59 5.87 3.95
CA ASP A 42 -3.92 7.31 3.96
C ASP A 42 -2.71 8.22 3.64
N LYS A 43 -1.51 7.66 3.66
CA LYS A 43 -0.25 8.37 3.41
C LYS A 43 0.25 8.22 1.97
N THR A 44 -0.39 7.38 1.19
CA THR A 44 0.00 7.05 -0.19
C THR A 44 -1.09 7.42 -1.18
N THR A 45 -0.72 7.75 -2.42
CA THR A 45 -1.68 8.01 -3.48
C THR A 45 -2.29 6.70 -3.97
N VAL A 46 -3.59 6.54 -3.78
CA VAL A 46 -4.35 5.35 -4.19
C VAL A 46 -5.02 5.59 -5.53
N ARG A 47 -4.81 4.70 -6.49
CA ARG A 47 -5.49 4.69 -7.78
C ARG A 47 -6.29 3.41 -7.95
N THR A 48 -7.59 3.54 -8.18
CA THR A 48 -8.48 2.41 -8.44
C THR A 48 -8.50 2.08 -9.93
N ILE A 49 -8.30 0.81 -10.27
CA ILE A 49 -8.36 0.29 -11.64
C ILE A 49 -9.63 -0.57 -11.74
N ALA A 50 -10.53 -0.20 -12.63
CA ALA A 50 -11.79 -0.94 -12.85
C ALA A 50 -11.56 -2.24 -13.61
N ASN A 51 -10.67 -2.23 -14.61
CA ASN A 51 -10.32 -3.37 -15.45
C ASN A 51 -8.86 -3.27 -15.89
N GLY A 52 -8.19 -4.41 -15.99
CA GLY A 52 -6.80 -4.48 -16.46
C GLY A 52 -5.85 -5.10 -15.44
N LYS A 53 -4.67 -5.46 -15.89
CA LYS A 53 -3.61 -6.08 -15.08
C LYS A 53 -2.61 -5.06 -14.56
N SER A 54 -2.54 -3.87 -15.18
CA SER A 54 -1.52 -2.87 -14.85
C SER A 54 -2.06 -1.46 -14.90
N ALA A 55 -1.45 -0.56 -14.15
CA ALA A 55 -1.67 0.89 -14.20
C ALA A 55 -0.37 1.61 -14.53
N GLN A 56 -0.45 2.61 -15.39
CA GLN A 56 0.66 3.48 -15.75
C GLN A 56 0.57 4.79 -14.98
N PHE A 57 1.69 5.23 -14.45
CA PHE A 57 1.86 6.51 -13.77
C PHE A 57 2.86 7.34 -14.56
N PRO A 58 2.41 8.36 -15.31
CA PRO A 58 3.30 9.23 -16.06
C PRO A 58 4.08 10.12 -15.09
N ALA A 59 5.35 10.33 -15.38
CA ALA A 59 6.24 11.26 -14.70
C ALA A 59 6.82 12.24 -15.71
N THR A 60 6.87 13.52 -15.35
CA THR A 60 7.41 14.60 -16.17
C THR A 60 8.64 15.18 -15.49
N GLY A 61 9.71 15.39 -16.26
CA GLY A 61 10.94 16.00 -15.78
C GLY A 61 10.79 17.50 -15.50
N ILE A 62 11.86 18.10 -14.99
CA ILE A 62 11.94 19.53 -14.67
C ILE A 62 12.35 20.27 -15.92
N ALA A 63 11.67 21.40 -16.23
CA ALA A 63 12.04 22.30 -17.29
C ALA A 63 13.28 23.12 -16.91
N THR A 64 14.20 23.34 -17.85
CA THR A 64 15.32 24.25 -17.67
C THR A 64 14.87 25.70 -17.83
N THR A 65 15.42 26.59 -17.04
CA THR A 65 15.17 28.04 -17.13
C THR A 65 16.49 28.79 -17.17
N GLY A 66 16.58 29.82 -18.02
CA GLY A 66 17.77 30.63 -18.16
C GLY A 66 17.47 32.06 -18.60
N TYR A 67 18.43 32.98 -18.40
CA TYR A 67 18.33 34.36 -18.89
C TYR A 67 18.74 34.41 -20.36
N HIS A 68 17.90 35.03 -21.19
CA HIS A 68 18.18 35.25 -22.61
C HIS A 68 19.12 36.42 -22.82
N THR A 69 20.11 36.23 -23.68
CA THR A 69 20.99 37.32 -24.14
C THR A 69 20.42 37.93 -25.44
N PRO A 70 20.13 39.23 -25.47
CA PRO A 70 19.61 39.85 -26.69
C PRO A 70 20.53 39.63 -27.92
N GLY A 71 19.93 39.25 -29.05
CA GLY A 71 20.66 38.96 -30.29
C GLY A 71 21.00 37.49 -30.51
N THR A 72 20.70 36.60 -29.56
CA THR A 72 20.83 35.13 -29.75
C THR A 72 19.47 34.53 -30.09
N GLU A 73 19.48 33.40 -30.82
CA GLU A 73 18.26 32.65 -31.10
C GLU A 73 17.80 31.89 -29.87
N ILE A 74 16.47 31.91 -29.59
CA ILE A 74 15.88 31.11 -28.52
C ILE A 74 15.53 29.74 -29.11
N LEU A 75 16.28 28.71 -28.68
CA LEU A 75 15.98 27.32 -28.95
C LEU A 75 15.18 26.74 -27.78
N GLY A 76 14.20 25.92 -28.07
CA GLY A 76 13.43 25.22 -27.04
C GLY A 76 14.25 24.09 -26.39
N ASP A 77 14.15 23.95 -25.09
CA ASP A 77 14.74 22.84 -24.35
C ASP A 77 13.79 21.65 -24.27
N GLU A 78 14.31 20.45 -24.31
CA GLU A 78 13.56 19.21 -24.21
C GLU A 78 13.20 18.92 -22.74
N ILE A 79 11.95 18.56 -22.48
CA ILE A 79 11.51 18.04 -21.18
C ILE A 79 11.36 16.53 -21.29
N ASN A 80 12.17 15.80 -20.55
CA ASN A 80 12.11 14.35 -20.53
C ASN A 80 10.83 13.86 -19.82
N HIS A 81 10.26 12.80 -20.38
CA HIS A 81 9.08 12.13 -19.84
C HIS A 81 9.39 10.66 -19.61
N ALA A 82 8.83 10.09 -18.57
CA ALA A 82 8.90 8.67 -18.30
C ALA A 82 7.56 8.14 -17.77
N GLU A 83 7.43 6.83 -17.69
CA GLU A 83 6.29 6.20 -17.05
C GLU A 83 6.75 5.11 -16.08
N ARG A 84 6.01 4.96 -14.99
CA ARG A 84 6.14 3.83 -14.08
C ARG A 84 4.92 2.95 -14.22
N VAL A 85 5.12 1.69 -14.55
CA VAL A 85 4.06 0.71 -14.69
C VAL A 85 3.99 -0.13 -13.43
N ILE A 86 2.85 -0.13 -12.75
CA ILE A 86 2.56 -1.02 -11.62
C ILE A 86 1.69 -2.15 -12.14
N THR A 87 2.15 -3.38 -12.00
CA THR A 87 1.42 -4.58 -12.41
C THR A 87 0.84 -5.26 -11.18
N ILE A 88 -0.42 -5.73 -11.29
CA ILE A 88 -1.02 -6.57 -10.27
C ILE A 88 -0.38 -7.95 -10.38
N ASP A 89 0.27 -8.39 -9.31
CA ASP A 89 1.06 -9.61 -9.29
C ASP A 89 0.31 -10.72 -8.55
N ASP A 90 0.14 -10.59 -7.25
CA ASP A 90 -0.45 -11.60 -6.39
C ASP A 90 -1.69 -11.12 -5.63
N LEU A 91 -2.49 -12.08 -5.18
CA LEU A 91 -3.66 -11.85 -4.33
C LEU A 91 -3.33 -12.23 -2.88
N LEU A 92 -3.32 -11.23 -1.99
CA LEU A 92 -3.18 -11.47 -0.57
C LEU A 92 -4.49 -12.04 -0.01
N THR A 93 -4.43 -13.26 0.49
CA THR A 93 -5.59 -13.97 1.05
C THR A 93 -5.32 -14.45 2.46
N SER A 94 -6.35 -14.43 3.29
CA SER A 94 -6.38 -15.10 4.56
C SER A 94 -7.68 -15.89 4.69
N SER A 95 -7.60 -17.13 5.14
CA SER A 95 -8.76 -17.99 5.30
C SER A 95 -8.69 -18.77 6.61
N THR A 96 -9.83 -18.95 7.25
CA THR A 96 -9.97 -19.80 8.41
C THR A 96 -11.18 -20.71 8.25
N PHE A 97 -11.12 -21.88 8.82
CA PHE A 97 -12.22 -22.84 8.83
C PHE A 97 -12.71 -23.04 10.26
N ILE A 98 -13.98 -22.81 10.48
CA ILE A 98 -14.65 -23.06 11.76
C ILE A 98 -15.73 -24.12 11.53
N ALA A 99 -15.67 -25.21 12.28
CA ALA A 99 -16.71 -26.23 12.21
C ALA A 99 -17.98 -25.69 12.88
N ASN A 100 -19.15 -25.93 12.29
CA ASN A 100 -20.44 -25.46 12.82
C ASN A 100 -20.73 -25.98 14.24
N ILE A 101 -20.23 -27.16 14.58
CA ILE A 101 -20.41 -27.75 15.90
C ILE A 101 -19.60 -27.00 16.97
N ASP A 102 -18.40 -26.55 16.61
CA ASP A 102 -17.54 -25.78 17.53
C ASP A 102 -18.11 -24.39 17.76
N GLU A 103 -18.66 -23.75 16.72
CA GLU A 103 -19.37 -22.46 16.85
C GLU A 103 -20.60 -22.58 17.77
N ALA A 104 -21.36 -23.68 17.65
CA ALA A 104 -22.53 -23.91 18.49
C ALA A 104 -22.19 -24.24 19.96
N MET A 105 -21.03 -24.79 20.24
CA MET A 105 -20.57 -25.11 21.60
C MET A 105 -19.90 -23.93 22.31
N ASN A 106 -19.50 -22.89 21.60
CA ASN A 106 -18.88 -21.71 22.19
C ASN A 106 -19.91 -20.75 22.78
N HIS A 107 -19.66 -20.26 23.99
CA HIS A 107 -20.52 -19.30 24.68
C HIS A 107 -20.31 -17.83 24.27
N TYR A 108 -19.32 -17.55 23.43
CA TYR A 108 -18.97 -16.20 22.97
C TYR A 108 -18.75 -16.20 21.44
N ASP A 109 -18.87 -15.03 20.87
CA ASP A 109 -18.72 -14.83 19.42
C ASP A 109 -17.26 -14.96 18.98
N VAL A 110 -16.84 -16.18 18.72
CA VAL A 110 -15.50 -16.54 18.21
C VAL A 110 -15.30 -15.99 16.79
N ARG A 111 -16.38 -15.90 16.01
CA ARG A 111 -16.32 -15.43 14.63
C ARG A 111 -15.86 -13.98 14.54
N SER A 112 -16.37 -13.11 15.40
CA SER A 112 -15.96 -11.69 15.45
C SER A 112 -14.48 -11.56 15.82
N THR A 113 -13.98 -12.38 16.73
CA THR A 113 -12.56 -12.40 17.10
C THR A 113 -11.67 -12.80 15.92
N TYR A 114 -12.08 -13.83 15.18
CA TYR A 114 -11.29 -14.28 14.01
C TYR A 114 -11.35 -13.28 12.85
N SER A 115 -12.50 -12.63 12.61
CA SER A 115 -12.60 -11.62 11.56
C SER A 115 -11.70 -10.42 11.87
N ASN A 116 -11.62 -9.98 13.10
CA ASN A 116 -10.74 -8.90 13.54
C ASN A 116 -9.26 -9.28 13.39
N GLU A 117 -8.88 -10.48 13.81
CA GLU A 117 -7.49 -10.95 13.67
C GLU A 117 -7.08 -11.08 12.20
N ILE A 118 -7.94 -11.62 11.34
CA ILE A 118 -7.68 -11.69 9.90
C ILE A 118 -7.52 -10.30 9.30
N GLY A 119 -8.41 -9.34 9.63
CA GLY A 119 -8.33 -7.96 9.16
C GLY A 119 -7.03 -7.29 9.60
N PHE A 120 -6.63 -7.48 10.84
CA PHE A 120 -5.37 -6.96 11.38
C PHE A 120 -4.16 -7.53 10.67
N GLN A 121 -4.09 -8.85 10.46
CA GLN A 121 -2.96 -9.49 9.78
C GLN A 121 -2.87 -9.09 8.29
N LEU A 122 -3.99 -8.91 7.62
CA LEU A 122 -4.01 -8.40 6.24
C LEU A 122 -3.49 -6.95 6.18
N ALA A 123 -3.93 -6.08 7.10
CA ALA A 123 -3.46 -4.69 7.19
C ALA A 123 -1.95 -4.63 7.49
N LYS A 124 -1.50 -5.40 8.46
CA LYS A 124 -0.07 -5.50 8.82
C LYS A 124 0.77 -5.94 7.62
N LYS A 125 0.33 -6.97 6.90
CA LYS A 125 1.09 -7.47 5.74
C LYS A 125 1.14 -6.46 4.59
N MET A 126 0.05 -5.74 4.36
CA MET A 126 0.03 -4.66 3.38
C MET A 126 0.99 -3.54 3.77
N ASP A 127 0.97 -3.10 5.03
CA ASP A 127 1.87 -2.06 5.54
C ASP A 127 3.35 -2.48 5.48
N GLU A 128 3.67 -3.73 5.81
CA GLU A 128 5.01 -4.29 5.65
C GLU A 128 5.49 -4.21 4.20
N ASN A 129 4.64 -4.58 3.24
CA ASN A 129 4.98 -4.54 1.82
C ASN A 129 5.19 -3.08 1.35
N ILE A 130 4.34 -2.14 1.75
CA ILE A 130 4.50 -0.72 1.42
C ILE A 130 5.80 -0.17 2.01
N ALA A 131 6.08 -0.44 3.28
CA ALA A 131 7.32 0.00 3.95
C ALA A 131 8.56 -0.58 3.26
N GLN A 132 8.51 -1.84 2.83
CA GLN A 132 9.59 -2.47 2.07
C GLN A 132 9.83 -1.78 0.73
N VAL A 133 8.76 -1.47 -0.01
CA VAL A 133 8.85 -0.74 -1.29
C VAL A 133 9.42 0.66 -1.07
N MET A 134 9.00 1.38 -0.02
CA MET A 134 9.56 2.69 0.34
C MET A 134 11.08 2.61 0.58
N ALA A 135 11.55 1.60 1.33
CA ALA A 135 12.97 1.39 1.58
C ALA A 135 13.76 1.05 0.31
N LEU A 136 13.17 0.29 -0.62
CA LEU A 136 13.77 -0.03 -1.91
C LEU A 136 13.82 1.21 -2.81
N THR A 137 12.78 2.03 -2.82
CA THR A 137 12.70 3.25 -3.63
C THR A 137 13.82 4.25 -3.28
N ALA A 138 14.26 4.29 -2.02
CA ALA A 138 15.38 5.13 -1.59
C ALA A 138 16.72 4.78 -2.28
N ARG A 139 16.83 3.62 -2.90
CA ARG A 139 18.03 3.13 -3.61
C ARG A 139 17.89 3.15 -5.13
N GLU A 140 16.68 3.42 -5.62
CA GLU A 140 16.40 3.39 -7.06
C GLU A 140 16.94 4.65 -7.76
N ALA A 141 17.44 4.45 -8.97
CA ALA A 141 17.76 5.54 -9.87
C ALA A 141 16.48 6.29 -10.30
N SER A 142 16.62 7.52 -10.76
CA SER A 142 15.47 8.23 -11.32
C SER A 142 14.87 7.46 -12.50
N THR A 143 13.54 7.45 -12.59
CA THR A 143 12.83 6.93 -13.76
C THR A 143 12.99 7.87 -14.98
N ILE A 144 13.25 9.16 -14.73
CA ILE A 144 13.42 10.19 -15.74
C ILE A 144 14.92 10.42 -15.95
N ASP A 145 15.37 10.33 -17.19
CA ASP A 145 16.77 10.57 -17.53
C ASP A 145 17.19 12.01 -17.18
N GLY A 146 18.38 12.16 -16.62
CA GLY A 146 18.91 13.46 -16.18
C GLY A 146 18.36 13.99 -14.85
N GLN A 147 17.47 13.25 -14.17
CA GLN A 147 16.94 13.64 -12.86
C GLN A 147 17.62 12.87 -11.72
N ALA A 148 17.63 13.48 -10.52
CA ALA A 148 18.18 12.85 -9.33
C ALA A 148 17.30 11.69 -8.86
N GLY A 149 17.87 10.52 -8.64
CA GLY A 149 17.23 9.35 -8.07
C GLY A 149 17.14 9.39 -6.53
N GLY A 150 16.83 8.27 -5.92
CA GLY A 150 16.86 8.08 -4.48
C GLY A 150 18.26 8.32 -3.90
N THR A 151 18.36 8.70 -2.64
CA THR A 151 19.61 8.89 -1.91
C THR A 151 19.59 8.08 -0.63
N THR A 152 20.66 7.34 -0.37
CA THR A 152 20.87 6.63 0.90
C THR A 152 22.01 7.28 1.67
N LEU A 153 21.74 7.69 2.88
CA LEU A 153 22.75 8.14 3.83
C LEU A 153 23.11 6.95 4.74
N ALA A 154 24.37 6.55 4.74
CA ALA A 154 24.85 5.45 5.55
C ALA A 154 26.10 5.88 6.34
N ASN A 155 26.06 5.65 7.65
CA ASN A 155 27.20 5.86 8.54
C ASN A 155 27.24 4.70 9.55
N ALA A 156 28.42 4.16 9.81
CA ALA A 156 28.63 3.06 10.75
C ALA A 156 28.30 3.45 12.20
N ASP A 157 28.38 4.73 12.53
CA ASP A 157 28.19 5.23 13.87
C ASP A 157 26.73 5.61 14.20
N TYR A 158 25.81 5.58 13.24
CA TYR A 158 24.38 5.84 13.49
C TYR A 158 23.76 5.01 14.61
N PRO A 159 24.10 3.72 14.81
CA PRO A 159 23.53 2.92 15.89
C PRO A 159 24.11 3.24 17.26
N SER A 160 25.30 3.84 17.34
CA SER A 160 26.09 4.01 18.56
C SER A 160 26.22 5.45 19.03
N ASP A 161 26.13 6.43 18.13
CA ASP A 161 26.29 7.85 18.43
C ASP A 161 25.05 8.67 18.04
N SER A 162 24.37 9.19 19.05
CA SER A 162 23.16 10.00 18.87
C SER A 162 23.43 11.35 18.19
N ALA A 163 24.63 11.93 18.36
CA ALA A 163 24.97 13.20 17.71
C ALA A 163 25.19 12.98 16.20
N VAL A 164 25.83 11.88 15.83
CA VAL A 164 26.02 11.49 14.42
C VAL A 164 24.67 11.19 13.77
N LEU A 165 23.78 10.49 14.48
CA LEU A 165 22.43 10.22 13.98
C LEU A 165 21.63 11.51 13.78
N ALA A 166 21.69 12.45 14.72
CA ALA A 166 21.03 13.76 14.60
C ALA A 166 21.55 14.56 13.39
N SER A 167 22.87 14.59 13.19
CA SER A 167 23.47 15.20 11.99
C SER A 167 22.96 14.55 10.71
N GLY A 168 22.91 13.21 10.67
CA GLY A 168 22.40 12.46 9.52
C GLY A 168 20.94 12.77 9.19
N LEU A 169 20.09 13.07 10.18
CA LEU A 169 18.72 13.50 9.94
C LEU A 169 18.66 14.89 9.29
N PHE A 170 19.50 15.85 9.72
CA PHE A 170 19.60 17.15 9.08
C PHE A 170 20.14 17.06 7.64
N ASP A 171 21.13 16.19 7.42
CA ASP A 171 21.65 15.92 6.07
C ASP A 171 20.59 15.31 5.16
N ALA A 172 19.72 14.45 5.71
CA ALA A 172 18.59 13.90 4.98
C ALA A 172 17.57 14.97 4.60
N GLN A 173 17.23 15.87 5.52
CA GLN A 173 16.34 17.01 5.25
C GLN A 173 16.94 17.91 4.17
N GLN A 174 18.20 18.28 4.29
CA GLN A 174 18.90 19.07 3.26
C GLN A 174 18.83 18.39 1.89
N THR A 175 19.03 17.08 1.84
CA THR A 175 18.96 16.32 0.58
C THR A 175 17.57 16.37 -0.06
N LEU A 176 16.50 16.34 0.75
CA LEU A 176 15.13 16.52 0.26
C LEU A 176 14.88 17.93 -0.28
N ASP A 177 15.35 18.96 0.43
CA ASP A 177 15.23 20.35 0.01
C ASP A 177 15.98 20.61 -1.32
N GLU A 178 17.19 20.07 -1.47
CA GLU A 178 17.97 20.15 -2.71
C GLU A 178 17.26 19.49 -3.90
N LYS A 179 16.43 18.48 -3.63
CA LYS A 179 15.62 17.79 -4.63
C LYS A 179 14.24 18.43 -4.85
N ASN A 180 13.95 19.56 -4.21
CA ASN A 180 12.68 20.27 -4.26
C ASN A 180 11.47 19.42 -3.84
N VAL A 181 11.64 18.55 -2.85
CA VAL A 181 10.54 17.81 -2.25
C VAL A 181 9.76 18.76 -1.33
N PRO A 182 8.44 18.97 -1.52
CA PRO A 182 7.67 19.88 -0.68
C PRO A 182 7.57 19.37 0.77
N GLU A 183 7.70 20.28 1.74
CA GLU A 183 7.66 19.93 3.18
C GLU A 183 6.28 19.43 3.67
N ASN A 184 5.22 19.64 2.90
CA ASN A 184 3.84 19.40 3.32
C ASN A 184 3.16 18.19 2.64
N ASP A 185 3.93 17.32 2.03
CA ASP A 185 3.41 16.10 1.39
C ASP A 185 3.60 14.85 2.26
#